data_449d86ad4116b9a4e7b93310aff273a6
#
_entry.id   449d86ad4116b9a4e7b93310aff273a6
#
_cell.length_a   1.000
_cell.length_b   1.000
_cell.length_c   1.000
_cell.angle_alpha   90.00
_cell.angle_beta   90.00
_cell.angle_gamma   90.00
#
_symmetry.space_group_name_H-M   'P 1'
#
loop_
_entity.id
_entity.type
_entity.pdbx_description
1 polymer ?
#
loop_
_entity_poly.entity_id
_entity_poly.type
_entity_poly.pdbx_seq_one_letter_code
_entity_poly.pdbx_strand_id
1 'polypeptide(L)'
;MSRVGPSRHVADWWDVVDLDYTHKELWRYQIDTLKMWAEIVDGFRCDVASSVPLDFWARARQEVEAVRPGCIWLAESVHGAHVLGLRRQGAYCATDTELYRAFDMTYDYDIWPWFEGYLSGKNSLRQYIDMLNYQELTYPADFIKMRCGENHDTPRLAHWVQDERRLRHWLAFLYFCRGSMLLYGGTEFAPRRQVGLFDADDNFGDKRSDLSDFLRRCKAMKQTLPLEGAVWYEVSGGAVIGHYKSPAGEVTGVFDLSGEGEATVVERADGVYENQLGGDLTVTDGHIRTDGDPIVF
;
A
#
# COMPACT_ATOMS: atom_id res chain seq x y z
N MET A 1 -30.96 7.91 2.64
CA MET A 1 -31.33 8.16 4.04
C MET A 1 -30.41 7.37 4.91
N SER A 2 -29.91 7.98 5.95
CA SER A 2 -29.07 7.29 6.91
C SER A 2 -29.91 6.35 7.74
N ARG A 3 -29.39 5.18 7.99
CA ARG A 3 -29.98 4.22 8.90
C ARG A 3 -28.99 3.90 9.98
N VAL A 4 -29.30 4.33 11.16
CA VAL A 4 -28.56 3.88 12.33
C VAL A 4 -29.20 2.58 12.80
N GLY A 5 -28.60 1.51 12.47
CA GLY A 5 -29.06 0.23 12.98
C GLY A 5 -28.24 -0.20 14.18
N PRO A 6 -28.88 -0.78 15.21
CA PRO A 6 -28.25 -0.96 16.52
C PRO A 6 -27.05 -1.89 16.53
N SER A 7 -26.70 -2.61 15.64
CA SER A 7 -25.64 -3.61 15.78
C SER A 7 -24.73 -3.71 14.59
N ARG A 8 -24.82 -2.73 13.77
CA ARG A 8 -24.13 -2.89 12.52
C ARG A 8 -23.19 -1.80 12.26
N HIS A 9 -22.80 -1.25 13.34
CA HIS A 9 -21.83 -0.26 13.27
C HIS A 9 -20.52 -0.85 12.89
N VAL A 10 -19.92 -0.25 11.93
CA VAL A 10 -18.63 -0.52 11.48
C VAL A 10 -17.70 -0.18 12.61
N ALA A 11 -17.37 -1.20 13.41
CA ALA A 11 -16.34 -1.13 14.42
C ALA A 11 -16.45 0.05 15.41
N ASP A 12 -17.65 0.36 15.88
CA ASP A 12 -17.86 1.40 16.89
C ASP A 12 -17.40 2.81 16.49
N TRP A 13 -17.31 3.10 15.22
CA TRP A 13 -17.00 4.46 14.76
C TRP A 13 -18.16 5.39 15.09
N TRP A 14 -17.92 6.31 16.02
CA TRP A 14 -18.91 7.22 16.55
C TRP A 14 -19.27 8.39 15.62
N ASP A 15 -18.38 8.66 14.65
CA ASP A 15 -18.42 9.79 13.73
C ASP A 15 -18.97 9.43 12.33
N VAL A 16 -19.39 8.19 12.12
CA VAL A 16 -19.95 7.74 10.85
C VAL A 16 -21.38 7.24 10.98
N VAL A 17 -22.10 7.32 9.88
CA VAL A 17 -23.49 6.84 9.76
C VAL A 17 -23.57 5.85 8.61
N ASP A 18 -24.08 4.67 8.91
CA ASP A 18 -24.34 3.65 7.90
C ASP A 18 -25.51 4.07 7.01
N LEU A 19 -25.34 3.97 5.69
CA LEU A 19 -26.33 4.35 4.70
C LEU A 19 -27.11 3.12 4.22
N ASP A 20 -28.43 3.27 4.04
CA ASP A 20 -29.30 2.19 3.60
C ASP A 20 -29.35 2.10 2.06
N TYR A 21 -28.46 1.31 1.48
CA TYR A 21 -28.38 1.08 0.03
C TYR A 21 -29.52 0.27 -0.57
N THR A 22 -30.54 -0.13 0.21
CA THR A 22 -31.77 -0.67 -0.35
C THR A 22 -32.59 0.41 -1.07
N HIS A 23 -32.40 1.67 -0.71
CA HIS A 23 -33.07 2.82 -1.32
C HIS A 23 -32.36 3.30 -2.59
N LYS A 24 -33.00 3.13 -3.75
CA LYS A 24 -32.40 3.51 -5.05
C LYS A 24 -32.30 5.02 -5.30
N GLU A 25 -33.09 5.81 -4.60
CA GLU A 25 -32.96 7.29 -4.58
C GLU A 25 -31.63 7.74 -4.01
N LEU A 26 -31.13 7.03 -2.98
CA LEU A 26 -29.79 7.27 -2.45
C LEU A 26 -28.72 7.04 -3.51
N TRP A 27 -28.83 5.94 -4.28
CA TRP A 27 -27.89 5.66 -5.39
C TRP A 27 -27.86 6.80 -6.40
N ARG A 28 -29.03 7.27 -6.82
CA ARG A 28 -29.15 8.38 -7.78
C ARG A 28 -28.44 9.62 -7.26
N TYR A 29 -28.76 10.02 -6.04
CA TYR A 29 -28.16 11.21 -5.41
C TYR A 29 -26.63 11.11 -5.37
N GLN A 30 -26.09 9.98 -4.89
CA GLN A 30 -24.65 9.79 -4.80
C GLN A 30 -23.97 9.71 -6.17
N ILE A 31 -24.58 9.01 -7.14
CA ILE A 31 -24.02 8.92 -8.50
C ILE A 31 -24.04 10.29 -9.18
N ASP A 32 -25.11 11.06 -9.06
CA ASP A 32 -25.18 12.40 -9.63
C ASP A 32 -24.11 13.33 -8.98
N THR A 33 -23.84 13.17 -7.69
CA THR A 33 -22.73 13.87 -7.01
C THR A 33 -21.38 13.46 -7.56
N LEU A 34 -21.14 12.16 -7.74
CA LEU A 34 -19.89 11.65 -8.34
C LEU A 34 -19.70 12.17 -9.78
N LYS A 35 -20.74 12.19 -10.57
CA LYS A 35 -20.70 12.73 -11.95
C LYS A 35 -20.37 14.22 -11.97
N MET A 36 -20.94 15.01 -11.07
CA MET A 36 -20.62 16.43 -10.91
C MET A 36 -19.13 16.62 -10.59
N TRP A 37 -18.61 15.86 -9.63
CA TRP A 37 -17.19 15.95 -9.27
C TRP A 37 -16.26 15.42 -10.36
N ALA A 38 -16.67 14.42 -11.12
CA ALA A 38 -15.87 13.85 -12.21
C ALA A 38 -15.56 14.89 -13.32
N GLU A 39 -16.33 15.96 -13.44
CA GLU A 39 -16.00 17.07 -14.35
C GLU A 39 -14.75 17.85 -13.91
N ILE A 40 -14.33 17.72 -12.63
CA ILE A 40 -13.26 18.52 -12.01
C ILE A 40 -12.05 17.66 -11.63
N VAL A 41 -12.28 16.44 -11.10
CA VAL A 41 -11.23 15.57 -10.58
C VAL A 41 -10.89 14.43 -11.54
N ASP A 42 -9.69 13.84 -11.38
CA ASP A 42 -9.22 12.72 -12.19
C ASP A 42 -9.60 11.35 -11.62
N GLY A 43 -10.10 11.31 -10.38
CA GLY A 43 -10.47 10.06 -9.72
C GLY A 43 -11.06 10.26 -8.33
N PHE A 44 -11.48 9.15 -7.72
CA PHE A 44 -12.11 9.11 -6.42
C PHE A 44 -11.40 8.13 -5.49
N ARG A 45 -11.08 8.58 -4.29
CA ARG A 45 -10.83 7.70 -3.14
C ARG A 45 -12.16 7.50 -2.42
N CYS A 46 -12.61 6.26 -2.36
CA CYS A 46 -13.89 5.91 -1.78
C CYS A 46 -13.69 5.37 -0.37
N ASP A 47 -14.19 6.13 0.59
CA ASP A 47 -14.13 5.84 2.01
C ASP A 47 -14.90 4.56 2.35
N VAL A 48 -14.32 3.70 3.21
CA VAL A 48 -14.94 2.45 3.68
C VAL A 48 -15.61 1.65 2.56
N ALA A 49 -15.00 1.60 1.38
CA ALA A 49 -15.60 1.04 0.17
C ALA A 49 -16.05 -0.42 0.33
N SER A 50 -15.39 -1.18 1.21
CA SER A 50 -15.74 -2.57 1.52
C SER A 50 -17.15 -2.72 2.10
N SER A 51 -17.67 -1.71 2.79
CA SER A 51 -19.00 -1.76 3.43
C SER A 51 -20.15 -1.29 2.54
N VAL A 52 -19.82 -0.75 1.36
CA VAL A 52 -20.79 -0.30 0.37
C VAL A 52 -21.02 -1.40 -0.68
N PRO A 53 -22.28 -1.71 -1.06
CA PRO A 53 -22.57 -2.77 -2.01
C PRO A 53 -21.85 -2.62 -3.34
N LEU A 54 -21.21 -3.70 -3.80
CA LEU A 54 -20.44 -3.70 -5.05
C LEU A 54 -21.27 -3.30 -6.28
N ASP A 55 -22.56 -3.68 -6.30
CA ASP A 55 -23.48 -3.30 -7.38
C ASP A 55 -23.65 -1.77 -7.48
N PHE A 56 -23.63 -1.07 -6.33
CA PHE A 56 -23.62 0.40 -6.34
C PHE A 56 -22.35 0.92 -6.99
N TRP A 57 -21.18 0.41 -6.59
CA TRP A 57 -19.89 0.84 -7.17
C TRP A 57 -19.82 0.57 -8.67
N ALA A 58 -20.23 -0.62 -9.10
CA ALA A 58 -20.25 -0.97 -10.52
C ALA A 58 -21.15 -0.03 -11.33
N ARG A 59 -22.31 0.31 -10.80
CA ARG A 59 -23.24 1.27 -11.44
C ARG A 59 -22.67 2.68 -11.44
N ALA A 60 -22.11 3.14 -10.32
CA ALA A 60 -21.50 4.45 -10.21
C ALA A 60 -20.35 4.61 -11.20
N ARG A 61 -19.45 3.62 -11.28
CA ARG A 61 -18.34 3.62 -12.24
C ARG A 61 -18.84 3.70 -13.69
N GLN A 62 -19.84 2.91 -14.05
CA GLN A 62 -20.42 2.93 -15.40
C GLN A 62 -20.97 4.31 -15.78
N GLU A 63 -21.66 4.99 -14.87
CA GLU A 63 -22.25 6.30 -15.13
C GLU A 63 -21.22 7.42 -15.13
N VAL A 64 -20.21 7.34 -14.26
CA VAL A 64 -19.10 8.30 -14.22
C VAL A 64 -18.23 8.16 -15.48
N GLU A 65 -17.98 6.96 -15.97
CA GLU A 65 -17.20 6.71 -17.20
C GLU A 65 -17.81 7.42 -18.42
N ALA A 66 -19.13 7.57 -18.45
CA ALA A 66 -19.81 8.32 -19.52
C ALA A 66 -19.56 9.84 -19.45
N VAL A 67 -19.20 10.38 -18.30
CA VAL A 67 -18.89 11.81 -18.08
C VAL A 67 -17.37 12.04 -18.16
N ARG A 68 -16.59 11.19 -17.49
CA ARG A 68 -15.12 11.27 -17.42
C ARG A 68 -14.52 9.91 -17.75
N PRO A 69 -14.24 9.61 -19.03
CA PRO A 69 -13.53 8.39 -19.40
C PRO A 69 -12.16 8.29 -18.75
N GLY A 70 -11.82 7.12 -18.22
CA GLY A 70 -10.55 6.87 -17.54
C GLY A 70 -10.44 7.46 -16.13
N CYS A 71 -11.57 7.80 -15.49
CA CYS A 71 -11.60 8.20 -14.10
C CYS A 71 -11.06 7.09 -13.20
N ILE A 72 -10.11 7.42 -12.31
CA ILE A 72 -9.43 6.46 -11.44
C ILE A 72 -10.27 6.19 -10.18
N TRP A 73 -10.38 4.91 -9.79
CA TRP A 73 -11.14 4.49 -8.62
C TRP A 73 -10.25 3.77 -7.62
N LEU A 74 -10.08 4.37 -6.44
CA LEU A 74 -9.33 3.83 -5.30
C LEU A 74 -10.29 3.47 -4.18
N ALA A 75 -10.33 2.18 -3.81
CA ALA A 75 -11.11 1.72 -2.66
C ALA A 75 -10.27 1.77 -1.38
N GLU A 76 -10.79 2.40 -0.35
CA GLU A 76 -10.36 2.06 0.99
C GLU A 76 -10.98 0.72 1.37
N SER A 77 -10.16 -0.32 1.34
CA SER A 77 -10.52 -1.67 1.73
C SER A 77 -10.18 -1.93 3.20
N VAL A 78 -10.58 -3.07 3.72
CA VAL A 78 -10.34 -3.46 5.10
C VAL A 78 -9.71 -4.85 5.17
N HIS A 79 -9.02 -5.16 6.25
CA HIS A 79 -8.36 -6.46 6.43
C HIS A 79 -9.37 -7.61 6.61
N GLY A 80 -8.95 -8.83 6.27
CA GLY A 80 -9.81 -10.01 6.21
C GLY A 80 -10.54 -10.35 7.52
N ALA A 81 -9.94 -10.10 8.68
CA ALA A 81 -10.60 -10.33 9.96
C ALA A 81 -11.80 -9.39 10.17
N HIS A 82 -11.71 -8.14 9.70
CA HIS A 82 -12.82 -7.19 9.73
C HIS A 82 -13.95 -7.63 8.80
N VAL A 83 -13.62 -8.02 7.56
CA VAL A 83 -14.59 -8.59 6.60
C VAL A 83 -15.34 -9.76 7.22
N LEU A 84 -14.61 -10.71 7.82
CA LEU A 84 -15.21 -11.88 8.45
C LEU A 84 -16.08 -11.51 9.66
N GLY A 85 -15.64 -10.53 10.47
CA GLY A 85 -16.38 -10.02 11.60
C GLY A 85 -17.74 -9.45 11.22
N LEU A 86 -17.78 -8.59 10.20
CA LEU A 86 -19.04 -8.01 9.69
C LEU A 86 -19.96 -9.06 9.05
N ARG A 87 -19.41 -9.96 8.24
CA ARG A 87 -20.20 -11.05 7.62
C ARG A 87 -20.83 -11.99 8.65
N ARG A 88 -20.14 -12.29 9.75
CA ARG A 88 -20.71 -13.07 10.87
C ARG A 88 -21.88 -12.38 11.54
N GLN A 89 -21.95 -11.07 11.49
CA GLN A 89 -23.06 -10.27 12.00
C GLN A 89 -24.18 -10.08 10.95
N GLY A 90 -24.06 -10.66 9.76
CA GLY A 90 -25.02 -10.51 8.67
C GLY A 90 -24.88 -9.19 7.90
N ALA A 91 -23.83 -8.42 8.13
CA ALA A 91 -23.57 -7.19 7.41
C ALA A 91 -22.80 -7.47 6.09
N TYR A 92 -23.04 -6.63 5.09
CA TYR A 92 -22.26 -6.68 3.85
C TYR A 92 -20.85 -6.15 4.09
N CYS A 93 -19.87 -6.87 3.56
CA CYS A 93 -18.48 -6.37 3.47
C CYS A 93 -17.74 -7.10 2.34
N ALA A 94 -17.20 -6.34 1.39
CA ALA A 94 -16.45 -6.87 0.26
C ALA A 94 -14.99 -7.09 0.63
N THR A 95 -14.40 -8.14 0.07
CA THR A 95 -12.95 -8.36 0.05
C THR A 95 -12.29 -7.56 -1.08
N ASP A 96 -10.97 -7.42 -1.04
CA ASP A 96 -10.22 -6.76 -2.13
C ASP A 96 -10.45 -7.43 -3.49
N THR A 97 -10.48 -8.77 -3.54
CA THR A 97 -10.78 -9.52 -4.78
C THR A 97 -12.14 -9.16 -5.37
N GLU A 98 -13.14 -8.93 -4.50
CA GLU A 98 -14.47 -8.49 -4.94
C GLU A 98 -14.45 -7.03 -5.39
N LEU A 99 -13.72 -6.16 -4.70
CA LEU A 99 -13.59 -4.73 -5.03
C LEU A 99 -12.93 -4.49 -6.39
N TYR A 100 -11.97 -5.31 -6.81
CA TYR A 100 -11.34 -5.19 -8.15
C TYR A 100 -12.33 -5.34 -9.32
N ARG A 101 -13.57 -5.74 -9.09
CA ARG A 101 -14.63 -5.72 -10.10
C ARG A 101 -15.15 -4.30 -10.42
N ALA A 102 -14.89 -3.33 -9.54
CA ALA A 102 -15.37 -1.96 -9.69
C ALA A 102 -14.28 -0.89 -9.44
N PHE A 103 -13.13 -1.27 -8.91
CA PHE A 103 -12.03 -0.37 -8.57
C PHE A 103 -10.75 -0.73 -9.32
N ASP A 104 -9.96 0.29 -9.62
CA ASP A 104 -8.64 0.11 -10.23
C ASP A 104 -7.58 -0.21 -9.17
N MET A 105 -7.76 0.31 -7.95
CA MET A 105 -6.83 0.18 -6.85
C MET A 105 -7.55 -0.09 -5.54
N THR A 106 -6.89 -0.82 -4.63
CA THR A 106 -7.30 -0.96 -3.23
C THR A 106 -6.16 -0.56 -2.31
N TYR A 107 -6.49 -0.16 -1.07
CA TYR A 107 -5.50 0.02 -0.02
C TYR A 107 -4.79 -1.31 0.28
N ASP A 108 -3.61 -1.25 0.89
CA ASP A 108 -2.82 -2.41 1.29
C ASP A 108 -3.22 -2.92 2.70
N TYR A 109 -4.47 -2.70 3.09
CA TYR A 109 -4.98 -3.03 4.43
C TYR A 109 -5.24 -4.53 4.62
N ASP A 110 -5.39 -5.31 3.56
CA ASP A 110 -5.55 -6.76 3.65
C ASP A 110 -4.35 -7.44 4.34
N ILE A 111 -3.14 -6.93 4.13
CA ILE A 111 -1.91 -7.45 4.77
C ILE A 111 -1.39 -6.56 5.91
N TRP A 112 -2.04 -5.44 6.20
CA TRP A 112 -1.64 -4.50 7.25
C TRP A 112 -1.39 -5.17 8.62
N PRO A 113 -2.21 -6.12 9.09
CA PRO A 113 -1.96 -6.81 10.36
C PRO A 113 -0.63 -7.54 10.43
N TRP A 114 -0.10 -8.04 9.30
CA TRP A 114 1.22 -8.69 9.25
C TRP A 114 2.35 -7.68 9.18
N PHE A 115 2.17 -6.57 8.45
CA PHE A 115 3.10 -5.45 8.41
C PHE A 115 3.29 -4.83 9.81
N GLU A 116 2.22 -4.39 10.43
CA GLU A 116 2.24 -3.83 11.78
C GLU A 116 2.70 -4.87 12.81
N GLY A 117 2.27 -6.12 12.65
CA GLY A 117 2.68 -7.23 13.49
C GLY A 117 4.20 -7.46 13.46
N TYR A 118 4.83 -7.36 12.30
CA TYR A 118 6.29 -7.41 12.19
C TYR A 118 6.96 -6.20 12.86
N LEU A 119 6.53 -5.00 12.57
CA LEU A 119 7.09 -3.77 13.15
C LEU A 119 6.96 -3.72 14.68
N SER A 120 5.89 -4.30 15.21
CA SER A 120 5.66 -4.42 16.67
C SER A 120 6.26 -5.68 17.32
N GLY A 121 6.96 -6.52 16.56
CA GLY A 121 7.61 -7.74 17.05
C GLY A 121 6.66 -8.92 17.31
N LYS A 122 5.43 -8.87 16.85
CA LYS A 122 4.43 -9.95 16.99
C LYS A 122 4.53 -11.02 15.90
N ASN A 123 4.97 -10.62 14.70
CA ASN A 123 5.09 -11.48 13.54
C ASN A 123 6.54 -11.52 13.07
N SER A 124 6.93 -12.59 12.39
CA SER A 124 8.22 -12.66 11.70
C SER A 124 8.19 -11.90 10.37
N LEU A 125 9.36 -11.48 9.87
CA LEU A 125 9.50 -10.89 8.54
C LEU A 125 8.93 -11.83 7.45
N ARG A 126 9.21 -13.13 7.56
CA ARG A 126 8.70 -14.14 6.62
C ARG A 126 7.18 -14.15 6.54
N GLN A 127 6.48 -14.07 7.68
CA GLN A 127 5.02 -14.04 7.67
C GLN A 127 4.46 -12.84 6.91
N TYR A 128 5.09 -11.65 7.05
CA TYR A 128 4.69 -10.49 6.26
C TYR A 128 4.98 -10.67 4.76
N ILE A 129 6.15 -11.18 4.42
CA ILE A 129 6.56 -11.39 3.02
C ILE A 129 5.73 -12.49 2.35
N ASP A 130 5.38 -13.55 3.06
CA ASP A 130 4.48 -14.59 2.55
C ASP A 130 3.10 -14.01 2.16
N MET A 131 2.61 -13.00 2.91
CA MET A 131 1.36 -12.32 2.56
C MET A 131 1.48 -11.43 1.32
N LEU A 132 2.63 -10.78 1.09
CA LEU A 132 2.89 -10.08 -0.17
C LEU A 132 2.89 -11.05 -1.36
N ASN A 133 3.56 -12.20 -1.23
CA ASN A 133 3.53 -13.23 -2.26
C ASN A 133 2.12 -13.80 -2.47
N TYR A 134 1.32 -13.89 -1.40
CA TYR A 134 -0.06 -14.35 -1.51
C TYR A 134 -0.94 -13.39 -2.32
N GLN A 135 -0.68 -12.07 -2.27
CA GLN A 135 -1.37 -11.10 -3.12
C GLN A 135 -1.11 -11.37 -4.61
N GLU A 136 0.14 -11.66 -4.98
CA GLU A 136 0.51 -11.98 -6.38
C GLU A 136 -0.18 -13.25 -6.92
N LEU A 137 -0.62 -14.16 -6.03
CA LEU A 137 -1.30 -15.41 -6.38
C LEU A 137 -2.82 -15.31 -6.40
N THR A 138 -3.40 -14.36 -5.66
CA THR A 138 -4.85 -14.31 -5.39
C THR A 138 -5.59 -13.21 -6.11
N TYR A 139 -4.91 -12.13 -6.43
CA TYR A 139 -5.52 -10.99 -7.11
C TYR A 139 -5.45 -11.11 -8.64
N PRO A 140 -6.28 -10.38 -9.40
CA PRO A 140 -6.17 -10.29 -10.84
C PRO A 140 -4.75 -9.89 -11.27
N ALA A 141 -4.28 -10.35 -12.43
CA ALA A 141 -2.91 -10.10 -12.87
C ALA A 141 -2.53 -8.61 -13.01
N ASP A 142 -3.52 -7.75 -13.17
CA ASP A 142 -3.41 -6.30 -13.31
C ASP A 142 -3.75 -5.55 -12.02
N PHE A 143 -3.82 -6.23 -10.88
CA PHE A 143 -4.15 -5.58 -9.60
C PHE A 143 -3.17 -4.47 -9.24
N ILE A 144 -3.69 -3.41 -8.65
CA ILE A 144 -2.90 -2.31 -8.12
C ILE A 144 -3.22 -2.13 -6.63
N LYS A 145 -2.23 -2.34 -5.78
CA LYS A 145 -2.27 -1.94 -4.37
C LYS A 145 -1.74 -0.53 -4.21
N MET A 146 -2.37 0.26 -3.39
CA MET A 146 -1.78 1.49 -2.89
C MET A 146 -0.92 1.17 -1.67
N ARG A 147 0.38 0.97 -1.91
CA ARG A 147 1.37 0.68 -0.87
C ARG A 147 1.58 1.92 0.00
N CYS A 148 1.63 1.72 1.29
CA CYS A 148 1.99 2.79 2.24
C CYS A 148 2.68 2.20 3.46
N GLY A 149 3.61 2.95 4.02
CA GLY A 149 4.20 2.66 5.34
C GLY A 149 3.47 3.36 6.48
N GLU A 150 2.69 4.38 6.13
CA GLU A 150 1.95 5.25 7.02
C GLU A 150 0.88 6.03 6.28
N ASN A 151 -0.17 6.43 6.98
CA ASN A 151 -1.19 7.35 6.49
C ASN A 151 -1.89 8.06 7.66
N HIS A 152 -3.02 8.74 7.41
CA HIS A 152 -3.74 9.49 8.44
C HIS A 152 -4.34 8.60 9.55
N ASP A 153 -4.61 7.31 9.28
CA ASP A 153 -5.21 6.36 10.22
C ASP A 153 -4.17 5.56 11.01
N THR A 154 -2.89 5.62 10.61
CA THR A 154 -1.85 4.74 11.14
C THR A 154 -0.70 5.52 11.77
N PRO A 155 0.05 4.92 12.70
CA PRO A 155 1.28 5.51 13.20
C PRO A 155 2.27 5.79 12.07
N ARG A 156 3.13 6.80 12.25
CA ARG A 156 4.23 7.10 11.34
C ARG A 156 5.18 5.90 11.23
N LEU A 157 5.70 5.65 10.03
CA LEU A 157 6.68 4.57 9.83
C LEU A 157 7.93 4.79 10.69
N ALA A 158 8.40 6.04 10.79
CA ALA A 158 9.53 6.41 11.64
C ALA A 158 9.24 6.31 13.15
N HIS A 159 8.01 6.11 13.58
CA HIS A 159 7.69 5.72 14.96
C HIS A 159 8.20 4.31 15.25
N TRP A 160 8.01 3.39 14.33
CA TRP A 160 8.45 2.00 14.43
C TRP A 160 9.91 1.81 14.04
N VAL A 161 10.34 2.48 12.99
CA VAL A 161 11.67 2.34 12.39
C VAL A 161 12.46 3.63 12.64
N GLN A 162 13.13 3.70 13.79
CA GLN A 162 13.78 4.92 14.26
C GLN A 162 15.19 5.12 13.70
N ASP A 163 15.82 4.08 13.20
CA ASP A 163 17.09 4.12 12.48
C ASP A 163 16.86 4.58 11.05
N GLU A 164 17.57 5.63 10.60
CA GLU A 164 17.37 6.23 9.28
C GLU A 164 17.76 5.29 8.13
N ARG A 165 18.85 4.54 8.27
CA ARG A 165 19.28 3.56 7.28
C ARG A 165 18.17 2.51 7.07
N ARG A 166 17.69 1.92 8.15
CA ARG A 166 16.58 0.95 8.11
C ARG A 166 15.30 1.58 7.54
N LEU A 167 15.00 2.84 7.88
CA LEU A 167 13.85 3.55 7.33
C LEU A 167 13.96 3.72 5.80
N ARG A 168 15.16 4.01 5.29
CA ARG A 168 15.41 4.08 3.83
C ARG A 168 15.18 2.72 3.17
N HIS A 169 15.62 1.62 3.78
CA HIS A 169 15.33 0.28 3.28
C HIS A 169 13.83 -0.01 3.22
N TRP A 170 13.06 0.36 4.24
CA TRP A 170 11.61 0.21 4.25
C TRP A 170 10.92 1.04 3.17
N LEU A 171 11.28 2.30 3.04
CA LEU A 171 10.70 3.18 2.02
C LEU A 171 11.02 2.68 0.61
N ALA A 172 12.29 2.31 0.34
CA ALA A 172 12.68 1.75 -0.96
C ALA A 172 11.95 0.43 -1.26
N PHE A 173 11.80 -0.46 -0.27
CA PHE A 173 11.05 -1.71 -0.41
C PHE A 173 9.58 -1.45 -0.77
N LEU A 174 8.90 -0.54 -0.09
CA LEU A 174 7.51 -0.20 -0.40
C LEU A 174 7.37 0.39 -1.80
N TYR A 175 8.33 1.22 -2.24
CA TYR A 175 8.39 1.68 -3.62
C TYR A 175 8.64 0.55 -4.61
N PHE A 176 9.49 -0.41 -4.26
CA PHE A 176 9.79 -1.58 -5.11
C PHE A 176 8.59 -2.51 -5.25
N CYS A 177 7.75 -2.68 -4.23
CA CYS A 177 6.57 -3.55 -4.29
C CYS A 177 5.64 -3.19 -5.46
N ARG A 178 5.02 -4.21 -6.08
CA ARG A 178 3.98 -3.98 -7.10
C ARG A 178 2.87 -3.10 -6.56
N GLY A 179 2.41 -2.15 -7.37
CA GLY A 179 1.34 -1.23 -7.03
C GLY A 179 1.76 0.23 -7.11
N SER A 180 0.94 1.12 -6.60
CA SER A 180 1.19 2.54 -6.44
C SER A 180 1.76 2.84 -5.06
N MET A 181 2.42 3.97 -4.86
CA MET A 181 2.93 4.38 -3.54
C MET A 181 2.20 5.62 -3.05
N LEU A 182 1.67 5.55 -1.83
CA LEU A 182 1.18 6.72 -1.09
C LEU A 182 2.32 7.29 -0.24
N LEU A 183 2.62 8.56 -0.45
CA LEU A 183 3.41 9.36 0.47
C LEU A 183 2.48 10.22 1.30
N TYR A 184 2.44 9.96 2.60
CA TYR A 184 1.69 10.80 3.52
C TYR A 184 2.45 12.10 3.79
N GLY A 185 1.73 13.22 3.89
CA GLY A 185 2.36 14.53 4.08
C GLY A 185 3.35 14.54 5.25
N GLY A 186 4.59 14.91 4.98
CA GLY A 186 5.68 14.93 5.94
C GLY A 186 6.55 13.68 6.00
N THR A 187 6.22 12.58 5.30
CA THR A 187 7.04 11.35 5.28
C THR A 187 8.50 11.65 4.94
N GLU A 188 8.76 12.61 4.07
CA GLU A 188 10.09 13.06 3.67
C GLU A 188 10.93 13.62 4.84
N PHE A 189 10.30 13.99 5.93
CA PHE A 189 10.97 14.51 7.12
C PHE A 189 11.09 13.48 8.24
N ALA A 190 10.67 12.24 8.02
CA ALA A 190 10.71 11.14 8.98
C ALA A 190 10.09 11.47 10.36
N PRO A 191 8.89 12.09 10.44
CA PRO A 191 8.27 12.42 11.70
C PRO A 191 7.88 11.12 12.44
N ARG A 192 7.97 11.15 13.78
CA ARG A 192 7.62 9.99 14.61
C ARG A 192 6.23 10.10 15.24
N ARG A 193 5.70 11.32 15.31
CA ARG A 193 4.39 11.59 15.91
C ARG A 193 3.29 11.50 14.85
N GLN A 194 2.24 10.75 15.15
CA GLN A 194 1.04 10.73 14.32
C GLN A 194 0.29 12.06 14.44
N VAL A 195 -0.31 12.51 13.36
CA VAL A 195 -1.18 13.71 13.33
C VAL A 195 -2.49 13.42 14.02
N GLY A 196 -3.00 14.35 14.81
CA GLY A 196 -4.38 14.32 15.28
C GLY A 196 -5.37 14.52 14.12
N LEU A 197 -6.40 13.68 14.07
CA LEU A 197 -7.44 13.79 13.02
C LEU A 197 -8.47 14.87 13.32
N PHE A 198 -8.68 15.17 14.60
CA PHE A 198 -9.78 16.03 15.06
C PHE A 198 -9.29 17.34 15.70
N ASP A 199 -8.00 17.47 15.89
CA ASP A 199 -7.38 18.67 16.49
C ASP A 199 -6.55 19.41 15.46
N ALA A 200 -6.48 20.74 15.58
CA ALA A 200 -5.51 21.52 14.82
C ALA A 200 -4.10 21.13 15.26
N ASP A 201 -3.39 20.41 14.40
CA ASP A 201 -2.08 19.87 14.69
C ASP A 201 -1.02 20.42 13.72
N ASP A 202 -0.03 21.12 14.28
CA ASP A 202 1.17 21.52 13.54
C ASP A 202 2.17 20.37 13.51
N ASN A 203 1.94 19.47 12.58
CA ASN A 203 2.76 18.25 12.46
C ASN A 203 4.07 18.43 11.69
N PHE A 204 4.24 19.55 11.01
CA PHE A 204 5.44 19.82 10.22
C PHE A 204 6.65 20.26 11.06
N GLY A 205 6.47 20.42 12.37
CA GLY A 205 7.55 20.73 13.31
C GLY A 205 8.46 19.56 13.67
N ASP A 206 8.02 18.30 13.50
CA ASP A 206 8.83 17.10 13.82
C ASP A 206 9.68 16.66 12.63
N LYS A 207 10.64 17.49 12.23
CA LYS A 207 11.58 17.20 11.15
C LYS A 207 12.85 16.57 11.72
N ARG A 208 13.12 15.32 11.36
CA ARG A 208 14.28 14.55 11.86
C ARG A 208 15.34 14.31 10.78
N SER A 209 14.91 14.25 9.53
CA SER A 209 15.76 14.02 8.36
C SER A 209 15.18 14.80 7.18
N ASP A 210 15.90 14.83 6.08
CA ASP A 210 15.38 15.21 4.77
C ASP A 210 15.66 14.07 3.78
N LEU A 211 14.64 13.29 3.53
CA LEU A 211 14.65 12.14 2.62
C LEU A 211 14.16 12.49 1.21
N SER A 212 13.95 13.78 0.90
CA SER A 212 13.32 14.22 -0.36
C SER A 212 14.07 13.71 -1.59
N ASP A 213 15.41 13.82 -1.62
CA ASP A 213 16.20 13.35 -2.74
C ASP A 213 16.21 11.83 -2.85
N PHE A 214 16.22 11.13 -1.72
CA PHE A 214 16.12 9.67 -1.68
C PHE A 214 14.76 9.21 -2.23
N LEU A 215 13.67 9.82 -1.82
CA LEU A 215 12.32 9.49 -2.30
C LEU A 215 12.15 9.78 -3.80
N ARG A 216 12.80 10.84 -4.33
CA ARG A 216 12.85 11.07 -5.78
C ARG A 216 13.55 9.94 -6.53
N ARG A 217 14.66 9.42 -6.00
CA ARG A 217 15.33 8.23 -6.58
C ARG A 217 14.44 6.98 -6.49
N CYS A 218 13.79 6.74 -5.36
CA CYS A 218 12.82 5.64 -5.24
C CYS A 218 11.68 5.75 -6.27
N LYS A 219 11.16 6.97 -6.49
CA LYS A 219 10.14 7.20 -7.53
C LYS A 219 10.68 6.91 -8.93
N ALA A 220 11.89 7.37 -9.24
CA ALA A 220 12.54 7.12 -10.53
C ALA A 220 12.76 5.60 -10.75
N MET A 221 13.31 4.90 -9.77
CA MET A 221 13.46 3.45 -9.77
C MET A 221 12.11 2.75 -10.02
N LYS A 222 11.05 3.14 -9.32
CA LYS A 222 9.72 2.54 -9.52
C LYS A 222 9.22 2.65 -10.96
N GLN A 223 9.55 3.71 -11.66
CA GLN A 223 9.15 3.92 -13.06
C GLN A 223 9.89 3.01 -14.06
N THR A 224 11.01 2.41 -13.64
CA THR A 224 11.79 1.47 -14.46
C THR A 224 11.42 0.01 -14.21
N LEU A 225 10.64 -0.30 -13.17
CA LEU A 225 10.27 -1.67 -12.86
C LEU A 225 9.37 -2.26 -13.96
N PRO A 226 9.66 -3.50 -14.42
CA PRO A 226 8.84 -4.16 -15.42
C PRO A 226 7.54 -4.68 -14.79
N LEU A 227 6.49 -3.86 -14.82
CA LEU A 227 5.21 -4.17 -14.19
C LEU A 227 4.49 -5.36 -14.84
N GLU A 228 4.83 -5.68 -16.11
CA GLU A 228 4.36 -6.86 -16.81
C GLU A 228 5.33 -8.03 -16.52
N GLY A 229 4.90 -8.98 -15.74
CA GLY A 229 5.74 -10.15 -15.43
C GLY A 229 5.50 -10.71 -14.04
N ALA A 230 6.30 -11.71 -13.69
CA ALA A 230 6.26 -12.32 -12.37
C ALA A 230 6.96 -11.42 -11.34
N VAL A 231 6.35 -11.29 -10.19
CA VAL A 231 6.92 -10.61 -9.02
C VAL A 231 6.87 -11.57 -7.84
N TRP A 232 7.97 -11.68 -7.11
CA TRP A 232 8.02 -12.43 -5.86
C TRP A 232 9.06 -11.88 -4.92
N TYR A 233 8.95 -12.23 -3.65
CA TYR A 233 9.82 -11.76 -2.58
C TYR A 233 10.32 -12.93 -1.75
N GLU A 234 11.60 -12.90 -1.36
CA GLU A 234 12.24 -13.91 -0.53
C GLU A 234 12.85 -13.28 0.72
N VAL A 235 12.92 -14.04 1.80
CA VAL A 235 13.59 -13.62 3.03
C VAL A 235 14.88 -14.39 3.17
N SER A 236 15.99 -13.65 3.24
CA SER A 236 17.35 -14.17 3.48
C SER A 236 17.95 -13.45 4.69
N GLY A 237 18.07 -14.15 5.82
CA GLY A 237 18.43 -13.50 7.09
C GLY A 237 17.43 -12.40 7.47
N GLY A 238 17.92 -11.21 7.76
CA GLY A 238 17.10 -10.03 8.03
C GLY A 238 16.75 -9.19 6.80
N ALA A 239 17.19 -9.61 5.60
CA ALA A 239 16.93 -8.92 4.36
C ALA A 239 15.78 -9.55 3.57
N VAL A 240 15.14 -8.74 2.73
CA VAL A 240 14.19 -9.16 1.69
C VAL A 240 14.84 -8.99 0.34
N ILE A 241 14.77 -10.01 -0.49
CA ILE A 241 15.12 -9.98 -1.89
C ILE A 241 13.84 -9.96 -2.70
N GLY A 242 13.64 -8.91 -3.47
CA GLY A 242 12.50 -8.78 -4.37
C GLY A 242 12.92 -8.97 -5.82
N HIS A 243 12.08 -9.62 -6.59
CA HIS A 243 12.35 -9.95 -7.99
C HIS A 243 11.22 -9.47 -8.89
N TYR A 244 11.61 -8.84 -9.98
CA TYR A 244 10.75 -8.64 -11.15
C TYR A 244 11.36 -9.40 -12.31
N LYS A 245 10.56 -10.26 -12.97
CA LYS A 245 11.02 -11.01 -14.14
C LYS A 245 10.02 -10.88 -15.28
N SER A 246 10.47 -10.33 -16.38
CA SER A 246 9.68 -10.13 -17.59
C SER A 246 10.49 -10.48 -18.83
N PRO A 247 9.88 -10.55 -20.03
CA PRO A 247 10.61 -10.71 -21.28
C PRO A 247 11.63 -9.59 -21.56
N ALA A 248 11.44 -8.41 -20.97
CA ALA A 248 12.35 -7.27 -21.11
C ALA A 248 13.59 -7.35 -20.22
N GLY A 249 13.60 -8.23 -19.22
CA GLY A 249 14.69 -8.40 -18.28
C GLY A 249 14.25 -8.73 -16.86
N GLU A 250 15.20 -8.74 -15.98
CA GLU A 250 15.02 -9.03 -14.57
C GLU A 250 15.60 -7.90 -13.71
N VAL A 251 14.86 -7.48 -12.71
CA VAL A 251 15.30 -6.49 -11.70
C VAL A 251 15.28 -7.14 -10.33
N THR A 252 16.38 -7.01 -9.60
CA THR A 252 16.51 -7.53 -8.23
C THR A 252 16.64 -6.36 -7.25
N GLY A 253 15.84 -6.37 -6.20
CA GLY A 253 15.95 -5.46 -5.07
C GLY A 253 16.40 -6.16 -3.81
N VAL A 254 17.28 -5.55 -3.01
CA VAL A 254 17.76 -6.11 -1.73
C VAL A 254 17.56 -5.07 -0.63
N PHE A 255 16.78 -5.44 0.38
CA PHE A 255 16.31 -4.53 1.43
C PHE A 255 16.52 -5.12 2.81
N ASP A 256 17.44 -4.57 3.60
CA ASP A 256 17.67 -4.95 5.01
C ASP A 256 16.55 -4.36 5.90
N LEU A 257 15.43 -5.07 5.98
CA LEU A 257 14.28 -4.63 6.77
C LEU A 257 14.44 -4.89 8.27
N SER A 258 15.36 -5.76 8.68
CA SER A 258 15.68 -5.98 10.09
C SER A 258 16.61 -4.90 10.64
N GLY A 259 17.52 -4.38 9.82
CA GLY A 259 18.58 -3.46 10.21
C GLY A 259 19.86 -4.17 10.69
N GLU A 260 19.99 -5.48 10.49
CA GLU A 260 21.14 -6.27 10.97
C GLU A 260 22.39 -6.09 10.11
N GLY A 261 22.22 -5.66 8.83
CA GLY A 261 23.34 -5.32 7.95
C GLY A 261 24.17 -6.51 7.50
N GLU A 262 23.58 -7.70 7.46
CA GLU A 262 24.27 -8.95 7.09
C GLU A 262 24.45 -9.06 5.57
N ALA A 263 25.41 -9.89 5.16
CA ALA A 263 25.54 -10.29 3.76
C ALA A 263 24.39 -11.19 3.35
N THR A 264 23.84 -10.94 2.16
CA THR A 264 22.71 -11.69 1.65
C THR A 264 23.08 -12.41 0.34
N VAL A 265 22.55 -13.61 0.14
CA VAL A 265 22.75 -14.39 -1.09
C VAL A 265 21.82 -13.85 -2.17
N VAL A 266 22.37 -13.65 -3.37
CA VAL A 266 21.61 -13.26 -4.57
C VAL A 266 21.96 -14.17 -5.73
N GLU A 267 20.99 -14.51 -6.56
CA GLU A 267 21.19 -15.31 -7.78
C GLU A 267 21.72 -14.41 -8.92
N ARG A 268 22.93 -13.87 -8.75
CA ARG A 268 23.61 -13.05 -9.75
C ARG A 268 25.07 -13.44 -9.87
N ALA A 269 25.63 -13.26 -11.06
CA ALA A 269 27.06 -13.47 -11.29
C ALA A 269 27.89 -12.47 -10.48
N ASP A 270 29.11 -12.85 -10.12
CA ASP A 270 30.07 -11.95 -9.50
C ASP A 270 30.39 -10.80 -10.44
N GLY A 271 30.46 -9.58 -9.88
CA GLY A 271 30.71 -8.38 -10.65
C GLY A 271 30.30 -7.10 -9.94
N VAL A 272 30.53 -5.99 -10.65
CA VAL A 272 30.06 -4.66 -10.21
C VAL A 272 28.84 -4.29 -11.02
N TYR A 273 27.81 -3.83 -10.33
CA TYR A 273 26.51 -3.44 -10.89
C TYR A 273 26.18 -2.01 -10.48
N GLU A 274 25.49 -1.29 -11.34
CA GLU A 274 24.91 0.01 -11.00
C GLU A 274 23.69 -0.15 -10.12
N ASN A 275 23.67 0.54 -8.98
CA ASN A 275 22.50 0.60 -8.11
C ASN A 275 21.56 1.74 -8.56
N GLN A 276 20.35 1.44 -8.96
CA GLN A 276 19.35 2.42 -9.40
C GLN A 276 18.99 3.46 -8.30
N LEU A 277 19.29 3.15 -7.05
CA LEU A 277 19.13 4.08 -5.93
C LEU A 277 20.37 4.93 -5.66
N GLY A 278 21.44 4.72 -6.42
CA GLY A 278 22.69 5.48 -6.42
C GLY A 278 23.89 4.68 -5.96
N GLY A 279 25.04 4.97 -6.58
CA GLY A 279 26.29 4.26 -6.36
C GLY A 279 26.39 2.92 -7.10
N ASP A 280 27.49 2.22 -6.85
CA ASP A 280 27.74 0.89 -7.37
C ASP A 280 27.66 -0.15 -6.26
N LEU A 281 27.36 -1.37 -6.62
CA LEU A 281 27.39 -2.51 -5.73
C LEU A 281 28.26 -3.62 -6.29
N THR A 282 28.81 -4.45 -5.42
CA THR A 282 29.63 -5.59 -5.81
C THR A 282 28.99 -6.88 -5.34
N VAL A 283 28.81 -7.82 -6.26
CA VAL A 283 28.48 -9.22 -5.97
C VAL A 283 29.78 -10.01 -5.90
N THR A 284 29.99 -10.75 -4.80
CA THR A 284 31.15 -11.61 -4.61
C THR A 284 30.70 -12.96 -4.06
N ASP A 285 31.06 -14.05 -4.70
CA ASP A 285 30.63 -15.42 -4.36
C ASP A 285 29.10 -15.52 -4.19
N GLY A 286 28.34 -14.79 -5.04
CA GLY A 286 26.88 -14.74 -4.97
C GLY A 286 26.33 -13.96 -3.76
N HIS A 287 27.13 -13.12 -3.10
CA HIS A 287 26.70 -12.38 -1.91
C HIS A 287 26.78 -10.86 -2.14
N ILE A 288 25.85 -10.16 -1.52
CA ILE A 288 25.81 -8.69 -1.43
C ILE A 288 25.78 -8.29 0.05
N ARG A 289 26.53 -7.24 0.39
CA ARG A 289 26.45 -6.61 1.72
C ARG A 289 25.28 -5.64 1.77
N THR A 290 24.55 -5.66 2.88
CA THR A 290 23.36 -4.84 3.11
C THR A 290 23.53 -3.79 4.22
N ASP A 291 24.77 -3.54 4.61
CA ASP A 291 25.16 -2.56 5.65
C ASP A 291 25.10 -1.09 5.18
N GLY A 292 24.88 -0.87 3.89
CA GLY A 292 24.74 0.44 3.25
C GLY A 292 23.30 0.86 2.98
N ASP A 293 23.09 1.59 1.91
CA ASP A 293 21.79 1.98 1.37
C ASP A 293 21.08 0.78 0.70
N PRO A 294 19.75 0.84 0.50
CA PRO A 294 19.01 -0.19 -0.22
C PRO A 294 19.50 -0.32 -1.67
N ILE A 295 19.38 -1.51 -2.22
CA ILE A 295 20.00 -1.90 -3.49
C ILE A 295 18.89 -2.33 -4.48
N VAL A 296 18.97 -1.82 -5.73
CA VAL A 296 18.10 -2.26 -6.85
C VAL A 296 18.93 -2.25 -8.13
N PHE A 297 18.97 -3.39 -8.86
CA PHE A 297 19.81 -3.58 -10.05
C PHE A 297 19.25 -4.64 -11.01
#